data_141e6076a4e843547e81b4b81da33214
#
_entry.id   141e6076a4e843547e81b4b81da33214
#
_cell.length_a   1.000
_cell.length_b   1.000
_cell.length_c   1.000
_cell.angle_alpha   90.00
_cell.angle_beta   90.00
_cell.angle_gamma   90.00
#
_symmetry.space_group_name_H-M   'P 1'
#
loop_
_entity.id
_entity.type
_entity.pdbx_description
1 polymer ?
#
loop_
_entity_poly.entity_id
_entity_poly.type
_entity_poly.pdbx_seq_one_letter_code
_entity_poly.pdbx_strand_id
1 'polypeptide(L)'
;LTEYGPEKFSRWLLHEGKVHFTDTTFRDAHQSLLATRMRTYDMMKVAEGFARNHPEVFSMEIWGGATFDVCMRFLNENPWERLRRLREAMPN
;
A
#
# COMPACT_ATOMS: atom_id res chain seq x y z
N LEU A 1 -1.52 12.11 -8.83
CA LEU A 1 -2.54 12.61 -7.87
C LEU A 1 -2.13 13.92 -7.23
N THR A 2 -0.90 14.00 -6.70
CA THR A 2 -0.38 15.24 -6.08
C THR A 2 -0.40 16.42 -7.04
N GLU A 3 -0.09 16.18 -8.30
CA GLU A 3 0.02 17.20 -9.34
C GLU A 3 -1.34 17.68 -9.83
N TYR A 4 -2.28 16.76 -10.03
CA TYR A 4 -3.58 17.07 -10.63
C TYR A 4 -4.70 17.30 -9.63
N GLY A 5 -4.58 16.78 -8.41
CA GLY A 5 -5.67 16.70 -7.46
C GLY A 5 -6.62 15.55 -7.78
N PRO A 6 -7.53 15.20 -6.84
CA PRO A 6 -8.35 13.99 -6.97
C PRO A 6 -9.25 13.97 -8.21
N GLU A 7 -9.92 15.08 -8.50
CA GLU A 7 -10.87 15.15 -9.60
C GLU A 7 -10.21 15.04 -10.96
N LYS A 8 -9.16 15.83 -11.19
CA LYS A 8 -8.42 15.78 -12.46
C LYS A 8 -7.72 14.45 -12.65
N PHE A 9 -7.16 13.89 -11.59
CA PHE A 9 -6.54 12.58 -11.62
C PHE A 9 -7.54 11.50 -12.01
N SER A 10 -8.75 11.53 -11.46
CA SER A 10 -9.79 10.57 -11.79
C SER A 10 -10.20 10.65 -13.26
N ARG A 11 -10.33 11.86 -13.79
CA ARG A 11 -10.64 12.07 -15.22
C ARG A 11 -9.51 11.55 -16.11
N TRP A 12 -8.27 11.85 -15.75
CA TRP A 12 -7.11 11.34 -16.46
C TRP A 12 -7.12 9.82 -16.53
N LEU A 13 -7.40 9.17 -15.40
CA LEU A 13 -7.42 7.72 -15.30
C LEU A 13 -8.48 7.10 -16.21
N LEU A 14 -9.66 7.71 -16.30
CA LEU A 14 -10.73 7.23 -17.17
C LEU A 14 -10.34 7.22 -18.65
N HIS A 15 -9.45 8.11 -19.05
CA HIS A 15 -9.01 8.24 -20.44
C HIS A 15 -7.63 7.60 -20.71
N GLU A 16 -7.00 7.06 -19.68
CA GLU A 16 -5.70 6.42 -19.81
C GLU A 16 -5.84 5.07 -20.52
N GLY A 17 -5.11 4.90 -21.62
CA GLY A 17 -5.17 3.68 -22.43
C GLY A 17 -4.17 2.60 -22.04
N LYS A 18 -3.25 2.88 -21.11
CA LYS A 18 -2.23 1.94 -20.69
C LYS A 18 -2.71 1.09 -19.52
N VAL A 19 -2.22 -0.14 -19.46
CA VAL A 19 -2.45 -1.00 -18.30
C VAL A 19 -1.51 -0.57 -17.17
N HIS A 20 -2.08 -0.40 -15.99
CA HIS A 20 -1.33 -0.07 -14.78
C HIS A 20 -1.40 -1.21 -13.78
N PHE A 21 -0.40 -1.31 -12.93
CA PHE A 21 -0.29 -2.40 -11.95
C PHE A 21 -0.43 -1.88 -10.53
N THR A 22 -1.22 -2.61 -9.74
CA THR A 22 -1.30 -2.44 -8.29
C THR A 22 -0.56 -3.60 -7.64
N ASP A 23 0.40 -3.29 -6.78
CA ASP A 23 1.12 -4.29 -6.01
C ASP A 23 0.39 -4.56 -4.70
N THR A 24 0.14 -5.83 -4.39
CA THR A 24 -0.61 -6.24 -3.21
C THR A 24 0.25 -6.94 -2.15
N THR A 25 1.58 -6.89 -2.29
CA THR A 25 2.50 -7.62 -1.43
C THR A 25 2.29 -7.32 0.05
N PHE A 26 2.03 -6.04 0.39
CA PHE A 26 1.92 -5.62 1.79
C PHE A 26 0.53 -5.81 2.39
N ARG A 27 -0.46 -6.24 1.61
CA ARG A 27 -1.79 -6.49 2.15
C ARG A 27 -2.35 -7.84 1.68
N ASP A 28 -2.95 -7.90 0.51
CA ASP A 28 -3.73 -9.07 0.12
C ASP A 28 -2.86 -10.29 -0.14
N ALA A 29 -1.70 -10.11 -0.77
CA ALA A 29 -0.83 -11.23 -1.12
C ALA A 29 -0.42 -12.04 0.10
N HIS A 30 -0.03 -11.40 1.20
CA HIS A 30 0.36 -12.14 2.39
C HIS A 30 -0.82 -12.54 3.27
N GLN A 31 -1.85 -11.70 3.38
CA GLN A 31 -2.99 -11.99 4.26
C GLN A 31 -3.93 -13.06 3.69
N SER A 32 -4.32 -12.91 2.43
CA SER A 32 -5.35 -13.77 1.84
C SER A 32 -4.77 -15.00 1.14
N LEU A 33 -3.61 -14.85 0.48
CA LEU A 33 -3.03 -15.94 -0.30
C LEU A 33 -2.09 -16.82 0.51
N LEU A 34 -1.35 -16.24 1.44
CA LEU A 34 -0.34 -16.96 2.23
C LEU A 34 -0.73 -17.10 3.69
N ALA A 35 -1.82 -16.51 4.12
CA ALA A 35 -2.31 -16.52 5.50
C ALA A 35 -1.24 -16.05 6.51
N THR A 36 -0.36 -15.14 6.11
CA THR A 36 0.69 -14.61 6.96
C THR A 36 0.24 -13.34 7.68
N ARG A 37 0.96 -13.01 8.77
CA ARG A 37 0.67 -11.85 9.61
C ARG A 37 1.92 -10.99 9.68
N MET A 38 2.23 -10.33 8.56
CA MET A 38 3.43 -9.50 8.45
C MET A 38 3.32 -8.26 9.34
N ARG A 39 4.36 -8.01 10.15
CA ARG A 39 4.40 -6.85 11.04
C ARG A 39 4.79 -5.59 10.27
N THR A 40 4.34 -4.43 10.78
CA THR A 40 4.73 -3.14 10.22
C THR A 40 6.25 -2.97 10.20
N TYR A 41 6.93 -3.42 11.25
CA TYR A 41 8.40 -3.39 11.32
C TYR A 41 9.06 -4.06 10.11
N ASP A 42 8.55 -5.22 9.71
CA ASP A 42 9.10 -5.97 8.58
C ASP A 42 8.81 -5.27 7.24
N MET A 43 7.62 -4.70 7.10
CA MET A 43 7.24 -3.92 5.90
C MET A 43 8.13 -2.71 5.72
N MET A 44 8.44 -2.00 6.82
CA MET A 44 9.25 -0.79 6.79
C MET A 44 10.68 -1.04 6.34
N LYS A 45 11.20 -2.26 6.51
CA LYS A 45 12.53 -2.61 6.06
C LYS A 45 12.69 -2.54 4.53
N VAL A 46 11.61 -2.75 3.80
CA VAL A 46 11.66 -2.82 2.33
C VAL A 46 10.87 -1.71 1.64
N ALA A 47 9.97 -1.03 2.36
CA ALA A 47 9.03 -0.08 1.75
C ALA A 47 9.74 1.07 1.02
N GLU A 48 10.70 1.72 1.65
CA GLU A 48 11.41 2.83 1.04
C GLU A 48 12.23 2.40 -0.17
N GLY A 49 12.90 1.26 -0.08
CA GLY A 49 13.64 0.69 -1.20
C GLY A 49 12.74 0.33 -2.36
N PHE A 50 11.58 -0.25 -2.07
CA PHE A 50 10.59 -0.57 -3.10
C PHE A 50 10.12 0.69 -3.83
N ALA A 51 9.78 1.75 -3.10
CA ALA A 51 9.32 2.99 -3.70
C ALA A 51 10.37 3.63 -4.61
N ARG A 52 11.65 3.58 -4.21
CA ARG A 52 12.74 4.13 -5.02
C ARG A 52 13.05 3.31 -6.25
N ASN A 53 13.00 1.98 -6.14
CA ASN A 53 13.40 1.07 -7.20
C ASN A 53 12.27 0.75 -8.19
N HIS A 54 11.01 0.95 -7.80
CA HIS A 54 9.85 0.62 -8.61
C HIS A 54 8.85 1.77 -8.71
N PRO A 55 9.28 2.95 -9.20
CA PRO A 55 8.37 4.10 -9.32
C PRO A 55 7.30 3.90 -10.39
N GLU A 56 7.45 2.91 -11.27
CA GLU A 56 6.51 2.59 -12.34
C GLU A 56 5.23 1.92 -11.84
N VAL A 57 5.21 1.39 -10.62
CA VAL A 57 4.02 0.80 -10.02
C VAL A 57 2.98 1.89 -9.77
N PHE A 58 1.77 1.69 -10.31
CA PHE A 58 0.70 2.68 -10.24
C PHE A 58 0.21 2.90 -8.81
N SER A 59 -0.01 1.81 -8.08
CA SER A 59 -0.46 1.89 -6.70
C SER A 59 0.03 0.70 -5.88
N MET A 60 0.07 0.90 -4.56
CA MET A 60 0.48 -0.12 -3.60
C MET A 60 -0.64 -0.32 -2.61
N GLU A 61 -1.18 -1.54 -2.53
CA GLU A 61 -2.21 -1.89 -1.57
C GLU A 61 -1.56 -2.17 -0.21
N ILE A 62 -1.85 -1.34 0.77
CA ILE A 62 -1.19 -1.45 2.08
C ILE A 62 -2.16 -1.64 3.23
N TRP A 63 -3.47 -1.47 3.01
CA TRP A 63 -4.42 -1.43 4.11
C TRP A 63 -5.80 -1.87 3.66
N GLY A 64 -6.56 -2.48 4.57
CA GLY A 64 -7.93 -2.92 4.35
C GLY A 64 -8.55 -3.37 5.66
N GLY A 65 -9.79 -3.87 5.61
CA GLY A 65 -10.51 -4.33 6.79
C GLY A 65 -9.78 -5.44 7.53
N ALA A 66 -9.23 -6.41 6.81
CA ALA A 66 -8.47 -7.50 7.40
C ALA A 66 -7.17 -7.01 8.04
N THR A 67 -6.54 -5.98 7.48
CA THR A 67 -5.36 -5.35 8.07
C THR A 67 -5.68 -4.77 9.45
N PHE A 68 -6.80 -4.08 9.55
CA PHE A 68 -7.27 -3.51 10.82
C PHE A 68 -7.43 -4.60 11.87
N ASP A 69 -8.12 -5.69 11.54
CA ASP A 69 -8.38 -6.78 12.45
C ASP A 69 -7.09 -7.49 12.88
N VAL A 70 -6.21 -7.81 11.94
CA VAL A 70 -4.95 -8.51 12.22
C VAL A 70 -4.04 -7.67 13.12
N CYS A 71 -3.92 -6.37 12.86
CA CYS A 71 -3.10 -5.47 13.67
C CYS A 71 -3.58 -5.44 15.12
N MET A 72 -4.89 -5.33 15.33
CA MET A 72 -5.44 -5.22 16.67
C MET A 72 -5.50 -6.56 17.40
N ARG A 73 -5.90 -7.62 16.70
CA ARG A 73 -6.15 -8.92 17.32
C ARG A 73 -4.88 -9.71 17.57
N PHE A 74 -3.96 -9.73 16.61
CA PHE A 74 -2.83 -10.65 16.65
C PHE A 74 -1.48 -9.98 16.84
N LEU A 75 -1.27 -8.80 16.26
CA LEU A 75 0.02 -8.14 16.25
C LEU A 75 0.19 -7.09 17.34
N ASN A 76 -0.89 -6.71 17.99
CA ASN A 76 -0.89 -5.64 18.98
C ASN A 76 -0.28 -4.34 18.41
N GLU A 77 -0.66 -4.00 17.20
CA GLU A 77 -0.22 -2.79 16.49
C GLU A 77 -1.40 -1.86 16.23
N ASN A 78 -1.11 -0.56 16.15
CA ASN A 78 -2.09 0.43 15.73
C ASN A 78 -2.18 0.43 14.19
N PRO A 79 -3.33 0.04 13.60
CA PRO A 79 -3.46 -0.05 12.15
C PRO A 79 -3.34 1.30 11.44
N TRP A 80 -3.75 2.40 12.09
CA TRP A 80 -3.64 3.74 11.53
C TRP A 80 -2.19 4.21 11.47
N GLU A 81 -1.39 3.80 12.46
CA GLU A 81 0.05 4.08 12.46
C GLU A 81 0.76 3.37 11.32
N ARG A 82 0.37 2.12 11.03
CA ARG A 82 0.88 1.39 9.87
C ARG A 82 0.61 2.15 8.58
N LEU A 83 -0.63 2.62 8.42
CA LEU A 83 -1.02 3.37 7.22
C LEU A 83 -0.16 4.62 7.03
N ARG A 84 0.01 5.40 8.10
CA ARG A 84 0.82 6.62 8.05
C ARG A 84 2.28 6.34 7.72
N ARG A 85 2.87 5.37 8.39
CA ARG A 85 4.29 5.04 8.20
C ARG A 85 4.57 4.54 6.79
N LEU A 86 3.72 3.68 6.26
CA LEU A 86 3.88 3.19 4.89
C LEU A 86 3.67 4.31 3.87
N ARG A 87 2.71 5.21 4.10
CA ARG A 87 2.49 6.35 3.22
C ARG A 87 3.70 7.29 3.18
N GLU A 88 4.33 7.53 4.33
CA GLU A 88 5.53 8.34 4.42
C GLU A 88 6.73 7.70 3.72
N ALA A 89 6.88 6.38 3.83
CA ALA A 89 7.98 5.65 3.20
C ALA A 89 7.81 5.50 1.69
N MET A 90 6.57 5.51 1.21
CA MET A 90 6.23 5.34 -0.21
C MET A 90 5.34 6.49 -0.69
N PRO A 91 5.88 7.71 -0.79
CA PRO A 91 5.08 8.90 -1.13
C PRO A 91 4.66 8.96 -2.60
N ASN A 92 5.36 8.26 -3.47
CA ASN A 92 5.11 8.22 -4.90
C ASN A 92 4.09 7.18 -5.31
#